data_38be4690f92c7dd18074f4693fd8d0b9
#
_entry.id   38be4690f92c7dd18074f4693fd8d0b9
#
_cell.length_a   1.000
_cell.length_b   1.000
_cell.length_c   1.000
_cell.angle_alpha   90.00
_cell.angle_beta   90.00
_cell.angle_gamma   90.00
#
_symmetry.space_group_name_H-M   'P 1'
#
loop_
_entity.id
_entity.type
_entity.pdbx_description
1 polymer ?
#
loop_
_entity_poly.entity_id
_entity_poly.type
_entity_poly.pdbx_seq_one_letter_code
_entity_poly.pdbx_strand_id
1 'polypeptide(L)'
;MYPDYVQVEMPSVYSQADTAWIQQQLLGLPPSLRRKVALKYAEVYEITFDAEPVSYRRENRARHEANVRLRRFVETHGRAIQGYTAQPPLAGMQQRA
;
A
#
# COMPACT_ATOMS: atom_id res chain seq x y z
N MET A 1 -15.54 12.73 -8.51
CA MET A 1 -14.25 13.21 -8.90
C MET A 1 -13.57 13.92 -7.79
N TYR A 2 -12.29 13.72 -7.61
CA TYR A 2 -11.58 14.35 -6.53
C TYR A 2 -11.17 15.75 -6.92
N PRO A 3 -11.29 16.69 -6.00
CA PRO A 3 -10.68 17.98 -6.22
C PRO A 3 -9.18 17.81 -6.36
N ASP A 4 -8.55 18.76 -7.03
CA ASP A 4 -7.12 18.65 -7.27
C ASP A 4 -6.30 18.56 -5.99
N TYR A 5 -6.75 19.19 -4.93
CA TYR A 5 -5.96 19.19 -3.71
C TYR A 5 -5.96 17.85 -2.98
N VAL A 6 -6.76 16.89 -3.42
CA VAL A 6 -6.69 15.57 -2.83
C VAL A 6 -6.01 14.56 -3.73
N GLN A 7 -5.34 15.04 -4.75
CA GLN A 7 -4.60 14.13 -5.60
C GLN A 7 -3.46 13.49 -4.85
N VAL A 8 -3.17 12.24 -5.18
CA VAL A 8 -2.12 11.50 -4.53
C VAL A 8 -1.06 11.19 -5.55
N GLU A 9 0.17 11.27 -5.15
CA GLU A 9 1.27 10.87 -6.03
C GLU A 9 1.20 9.37 -6.24
N MET A 10 0.98 8.95 -7.46
CA MET A 10 0.86 7.53 -7.78
C MET A 10 2.24 6.90 -7.99
N PRO A 11 2.36 5.57 -7.87
CA PRO A 11 3.62 4.91 -8.20
C PRO A 11 3.98 5.18 -9.65
N SER A 12 5.26 5.13 -9.96
CA SER A 12 5.70 5.38 -11.33
C SER A 12 5.30 4.26 -12.30
N VAL A 13 5.08 3.06 -11.77
CA VAL A 13 4.58 1.95 -12.58
C VAL A 13 3.49 1.23 -11.81
N TYR A 14 2.44 0.88 -12.47
CA TYR A 14 1.32 0.13 -11.93
C TYR A 14 0.37 -0.20 -13.08
N SER A 15 -0.57 -1.10 -12.84
CA SER A 15 -1.55 -1.43 -13.87
C SER A 15 -2.69 -0.43 -13.82
N GLN A 16 -3.12 0.03 -14.98
CA GLN A 16 -4.24 0.95 -15.07
C GLN A 16 -5.50 0.40 -14.41
N ALA A 17 -5.64 -0.91 -14.42
CA ALA A 17 -6.80 -1.53 -13.81
C ALA A 17 -6.90 -1.25 -12.31
N ASP A 18 -5.77 -0.95 -11.67
CA ASP A 18 -5.74 -0.75 -10.24
C ASP A 18 -5.66 0.71 -9.82
N THR A 19 -5.81 1.63 -10.76
CA THR A 19 -5.63 3.05 -10.50
C THR A 19 -6.45 3.55 -9.32
N ALA A 20 -7.75 3.33 -9.36
CA ALA A 20 -8.64 3.85 -8.32
C ALA A 20 -8.37 3.18 -6.97
N TRP A 21 -8.10 1.89 -6.99
CA TRP A 21 -7.84 1.16 -5.76
C TRP A 21 -6.53 1.62 -5.10
N ILE A 22 -5.47 1.79 -5.89
CA ILE A 22 -4.19 2.26 -5.36
C ILE A 22 -4.35 3.65 -4.77
N GLN A 23 -5.05 4.52 -5.49
CA GLN A 23 -5.26 5.87 -5.01
C GLN A 23 -5.98 5.86 -3.66
N GLN A 24 -7.00 5.03 -3.54
CA GLN A 24 -7.74 4.93 -2.30
C GLN A 24 -6.87 4.41 -1.16
N GLN A 25 -6.03 3.42 -1.44
CA GLN A 25 -5.13 2.89 -0.42
C GLN A 25 -4.17 3.97 0.06
N LEU A 26 -3.57 4.71 -0.87
CA LEU A 26 -2.62 5.75 -0.49
C LEU A 26 -3.29 6.89 0.27
N LEU A 27 -4.54 7.20 -0.06
CA LEU A 27 -5.28 8.21 0.69
C LEU A 27 -5.52 7.79 2.13
N GLY A 28 -5.53 6.51 2.41
CA GLY A 28 -5.67 6.03 3.78
C GLY A 28 -4.42 6.18 4.63
N LEU A 29 -3.32 6.63 4.02
CA LEU A 29 -2.06 6.83 4.74
C LEU A 29 -1.83 8.32 4.96
N PRO A 30 -1.07 8.68 5.99
CA PRO A 30 -0.70 10.08 6.17
C PRO A 30 0.10 10.57 4.97
N PRO A 31 -0.03 11.83 4.61
CA PRO A 31 0.70 12.36 3.45
C PRO A 31 2.20 12.11 3.50
N SER A 32 2.78 12.12 4.70
CA SER A 32 4.22 11.94 4.82
C SER A 32 4.69 10.55 4.41
N LEU A 33 3.78 9.57 4.40
CA LEU A 33 4.14 8.21 4.02
C LEU A 33 3.81 7.86 2.58
N ARG A 34 2.93 8.64 1.96
CA ARG A 34 2.41 8.27 0.65
C ARG A 34 3.49 8.13 -0.40
N ARG A 35 4.42 9.07 -0.42
CA ARG A 35 5.47 9.04 -1.43
C ARG A 35 6.38 7.83 -1.25
N LYS A 36 6.77 7.55 -0.01
CA LYS A 36 7.63 6.40 0.25
C LYS A 36 6.95 5.10 -0.14
N VAL A 37 5.67 4.99 0.17
CA VAL A 37 4.92 3.78 -0.13
C VAL A 37 4.72 3.64 -1.64
N ALA A 38 4.47 4.74 -2.34
CA ALA A 38 4.34 4.71 -3.79
C ALA A 38 5.66 4.27 -4.45
N LEU A 39 6.79 4.76 -3.95
CA LEU A 39 8.09 4.35 -4.47
C LEU A 39 8.32 2.86 -4.24
N LYS A 40 7.98 2.38 -3.07
CA LYS A 40 8.15 0.96 -2.77
C LYS A 40 7.24 0.09 -3.61
N TYR A 41 6.02 0.55 -3.85
CA TYR A 41 5.09 -0.18 -4.71
C TYR A 41 5.69 -0.35 -6.11
N ALA A 42 6.21 0.74 -6.67
CA ALA A 42 6.79 0.69 -8.00
C ALA A 42 7.99 -0.25 -8.04
N GLU A 43 8.81 -0.23 -7.00
CA GLU A 43 9.97 -1.10 -6.93
C GLU A 43 9.57 -2.57 -6.94
N VAL A 44 8.60 -2.92 -6.10
CA VAL A 44 8.13 -4.30 -6.02
C VAL A 44 7.50 -4.72 -7.35
N TYR A 45 6.72 -3.82 -7.95
CA TYR A 45 6.08 -4.10 -9.23
C TYR A 45 7.13 -4.42 -10.30
N GLU A 46 8.14 -3.58 -10.42
CA GLU A 46 9.16 -3.78 -11.44
C GLU A 46 9.98 -5.03 -11.21
N ILE A 47 10.39 -5.26 -9.99
CA ILE A 47 11.19 -6.44 -9.69
C ILE A 47 10.40 -7.71 -9.98
N THR A 48 9.14 -7.74 -9.60
CA THR A 48 8.32 -8.91 -9.81
C THR A 48 8.03 -9.11 -11.29
N PHE A 49 7.75 -8.01 -12.00
CA PHE A 49 7.50 -8.06 -13.43
C PHE A 49 8.69 -8.65 -14.17
N ASP A 50 9.88 -8.15 -13.84
CA ASP A 50 11.09 -8.58 -14.53
C ASP A 50 11.49 -10.00 -14.17
N ALA A 51 11.14 -10.44 -12.99
CA ALA A 51 11.52 -11.78 -12.54
C ALA A 51 10.64 -12.87 -13.15
N GLU A 52 9.47 -12.52 -13.69
CA GLU A 52 8.58 -13.52 -14.25
C GLU A 52 9.00 -13.86 -15.68
N PRO A 53 9.42 -15.09 -15.95
CA PRO A 53 9.92 -15.44 -17.29
C PRO A 53 8.83 -15.52 -18.35
N VAL A 54 7.59 -15.80 -17.94
CA VAL A 54 6.51 -15.97 -18.91
C VAL A 54 5.85 -14.62 -19.15
N SER A 55 6.01 -14.08 -20.34
CA SER A 55 5.63 -12.69 -20.60
C SER A 55 4.16 -12.39 -20.31
N TYR A 56 3.25 -13.29 -20.63
CA TYR A 56 1.83 -12.98 -20.42
C TYR A 56 1.42 -13.07 -18.95
N ARG A 57 2.31 -13.53 -18.06
CA ARG A 57 2.03 -13.59 -16.64
C ARG A 57 2.59 -12.40 -15.89
N ARG A 58 3.44 -11.61 -16.53
CA ARG A 58 4.20 -10.57 -15.83
C ARG A 58 3.32 -9.54 -15.15
N GLU A 59 2.34 -9.03 -15.86
CA GLU A 59 1.50 -7.99 -15.27
C GLU A 59 0.71 -8.53 -14.09
N ASN A 60 0.12 -9.71 -14.22
CA ASN A 60 -0.66 -10.27 -13.13
C ASN A 60 0.19 -10.57 -11.90
N ARG A 61 1.41 -11.08 -12.11
CA ARG A 61 2.29 -11.36 -11.00
C ARG A 61 2.70 -10.07 -10.30
N ALA A 62 3.05 -9.06 -11.07
CA ALA A 62 3.46 -7.78 -10.50
C ALA A 62 2.32 -7.12 -9.74
N ARG A 63 1.11 -7.13 -10.32
CA ARG A 63 -0.06 -6.59 -9.65
C ARG A 63 -0.31 -7.30 -8.33
N HIS A 64 -0.31 -8.63 -8.37
CA HIS A 64 -0.59 -9.41 -7.18
C HIS A 64 0.38 -9.09 -6.05
N GLU A 65 1.67 -9.14 -6.37
CA GLU A 65 2.68 -8.94 -5.33
C GLU A 65 2.64 -7.52 -4.78
N ALA A 66 2.60 -6.54 -5.65
CA ALA A 66 2.61 -5.15 -5.19
C ALA A 66 1.33 -4.79 -4.44
N ASN A 67 0.18 -5.26 -4.94
CA ASN A 67 -1.09 -4.96 -4.30
C ASN A 67 -1.24 -5.60 -2.94
N VAL A 68 -0.77 -6.84 -2.79
CA VAL A 68 -0.83 -7.51 -1.50
C VAL A 68 0.01 -6.76 -0.47
N ARG A 69 1.21 -6.34 -0.86
CA ARG A 69 2.06 -5.62 0.08
C ARG A 69 1.49 -4.27 0.45
N LEU A 70 0.91 -3.57 -0.52
CA LEU A 70 0.30 -2.28 -0.23
C LEU A 70 -0.88 -2.46 0.74
N ARG A 71 -1.75 -3.41 0.47
CA ARG A 71 -2.89 -3.66 1.34
C ARG A 71 -2.45 -3.99 2.76
N ARG A 72 -1.46 -4.86 2.89
CA ARG A 72 -0.97 -5.24 4.20
C ARG A 72 -0.38 -4.07 4.96
N PHE A 73 0.36 -3.23 4.26
CA PHE A 73 0.96 -2.08 4.90
C PHE A 73 -0.12 -1.13 5.43
N VAL A 74 -1.14 -0.86 4.60
CA VAL A 74 -2.20 0.05 5.01
C VAL A 74 -2.98 -0.53 6.19
N GLU A 75 -3.28 -1.82 6.15
CA GLU A 75 -3.98 -2.45 7.25
C GLU A 75 -3.17 -2.44 8.53
N THR A 76 -1.91 -2.76 8.43
CA THR A 76 -1.03 -2.81 9.60
C THR A 76 -0.86 -1.42 10.20
N HIS A 77 -0.68 -0.42 9.35
CA HIS A 77 -0.53 0.94 9.81
C HIS A 77 -1.81 1.43 10.50
N GLY A 78 -2.97 1.11 9.91
CA GLY A 78 -4.24 1.49 10.50
C GLY A 78 -4.47 0.84 11.85
N ARG A 79 -4.15 -0.44 11.96
CA ARG A 79 -4.29 -1.14 13.22
C ARG A 79 -3.36 -0.58 14.29
N ALA A 80 -2.14 -0.29 13.91
CA ALA A 80 -1.18 0.26 14.85
C ALA A 80 -1.66 1.59 15.39
N ILE A 81 -2.22 2.43 14.54
CA ILE A 81 -2.71 3.72 14.98
C ILE A 81 -3.93 3.55 15.87
N GLN A 82 -4.84 2.66 15.50
CA GLN A 82 -6.01 2.42 16.32
C GLN A 82 -5.65 1.87 17.69
N GLY A 83 -4.75 0.91 17.72
CA GLY A 83 -4.31 0.36 18.99
C GLY A 83 -3.63 1.38 19.84
N TYR A 84 -2.89 2.27 19.22
CA TYR A 84 -2.18 3.28 19.95
C TYR A 84 -3.12 4.32 20.55
N THR A 85 -4.17 4.68 19.85
CA THR A 85 -5.06 5.71 20.32
C THR A 85 -6.24 5.17 21.09
N ALA A 86 -6.75 4.02 20.71
CA ALA A 86 -7.95 3.49 21.32
C ALA A 86 -7.69 2.76 22.61
N GLN A 87 -6.48 2.28 22.86
CA GLN A 87 -6.25 1.48 23.91
C GLN A 87 -5.09 1.88 24.65
N PRO A 88 -5.24 2.44 25.74
CA PRO A 88 -4.12 2.76 26.55
C PRO A 88 -3.39 1.50 26.78
N PRO A 89 -2.19 1.58 26.82
CA PRO A 89 -1.43 0.42 26.98
C PRO A 89 -1.85 -0.21 28.22
N LEU A 90 -2.44 -1.29 28.07
CA LEU A 90 -2.78 -1.97 29.06
C LEU A 90 -1.72 -2.46 29.62
N ALA A 91 -1.63 -2.23 30.53
CA ALA A 91 -0.69 -2.85 31.03
C ALA A 91 -0.72 -4.14 30.59
N GLY A 92 -0.30 -4.29 30.07
CA GLY A 92 -0.46 -5.40 29.64
C GLY A 92 -1.01 -5.81 28.77
N MET A 93 -1.28 -5.66 28.84
CA MET A 93 -1.68 -6.13 28.15
C MET A 93 -1.50 -6.55 27.42
N GLN A 94 -1.69 -6.66 27.54
CA GLN A 94 -1.72 -7.16 27.01
C GLN A 94 -1.40 -7.71 26.46
N GLN A 95 -1.48 -7.93 26.67
CA GLN A 95 -1.30 -8.54 26.25
C GLN A 95 -0.98 -9.13 25.79
N ARG A 96 -0.98 -9.46 25.95
CA ARG A 96 -0.84 -10.14 25.61
C ARG A 96 -0.62 -10.63 25.31
N ALA A 97 -0.73 -10.82 25.55
CA ALA A 97 -0.70 -11.20 25.39
C ALA A 97 -0.61 -11.47 25.14
#